data_05d48e39290d01b6239c8ea268dce734
#
_entry.id   05d48e39290d01b6239c8ea268dce734
#
_cell.length_a   1.000
_cell.length_b   1.000
_cell.length_c   1.000
_cell.angle_alpha   90.00
_cell.angle_beta   90.00
_cell.angle_gamma   90.00
#
_symmetry.space_group_name_H-M   'P 1'
#
loop_
_entity.id
_entity.type
_entity.pdbx_description
1 polymer ?
#
loop_
_entity_poly.entity_id
_entity_poly.type
_entity_poly.pdbx_seq_one_letter_code
_entity_poly.pdbx_strand_id
1 'polypeptide(L)'
;MNEYTLGDVTFTNHILERFVERTMNKTGNELKQYLAQNDKFVKEKLLLLYNSADLLWSGKIKDHNFTHFYINKDGWIIVVDKEGKKLITVYKADLELDSEFNKMYVERIKNKVKEINDKLFIAEEEMASQKEENAKLIESLQQKNIDLKEEIDYNNAKITSLKQADDLAMKEYSMLEKELHHKIEKFVNAKVF
;
A
#
# COMPACT_ATOMS: atom_id res chain seq x y z
N MET A 1 -24.25 13.91 -13.23
CA MET A 1 -24.10 15.38 -13.12
C MET A 1 -24.26 15.75 -11.66
N ASN A 2 -23.36 16.53 -11.14
CA ASN A 2 -23.50 17.07 -9.77
C ASN A 2 -24.58 18.16 -9.78
N GLU A 3 -25.41 18.21 -8.75
CA GLU A 3 -26.47 19.23 -8.63
C GLU A 3 -26.22 20.10 -7.39
N TYR A 4 -25.00 20.65 -7.27
CA TYR A 4 -24.65 21.54 -6.18
C TYR A 4 -25.19 22.96 -6.40
N THR A 5 -25.56 23.61 -5.31
CA THR A 5 -25.90 25.05 -5.24
C THR A 5 -24.74 25.85 -4.66
N LEU A 6 -24.81 27.18 -4.73
CA LEU A 6 -23.80 28.07 -4.12
C LEU A 6 -23.70 27.89 -2.61
N GLY A 7 -24.73 27.37 -1.93
CA GLY A 7 -24.73 27.09 -0.49
C GLY A 7 -24.04 25.79 -0.12
N ASP A 8 -23.87 24.86 -1.07
CA ASP A 8 -23.31 23.53 -0.83
C ASP A 8 -21.78 23.50 -0.95
N VAL A 9 -21.20 24.49 -1.60
CA VAL A 9 -19.77 24.54 -1.92
C VAL A 9 -19.13 25.85 -1.48
N THR A 10 -17.84 25.79 -1.19
CA THR A 10 -17.02 26.94 -0.90
C THR A 10 -15.93 27.11 -1.95
N PHE A 11 -15.47 28.35 -2.11
CA PHE A 11 -14.49 28.72 -3.13
C PHE A 11 -13.27 29.33 -2.46
N THR A 12 -12.07 28.88 -2.82
CA THR A 12 -10.86 29.56 -2.40
C THR A 12 -10.67 30.86 -3.20
N ASN A 13 -9.98 31.85 -2.64
CA ASN A 13 -9.61 33.04 -3.42
C ASN A 13 -8.80 32.65 -4.66
N HIS A 14 -7.94 31.64 -4.52
CA HIS A 14 -7.11 31.14 -5.61
C HIS A 14 -7.93 30.63 -6.81
N ILE A 15 -9.02 29.86 -6.61
CA ILE A 15 -9.83 29.41 -7.74
C ILE A 15 -10.55 30.57 -8.43
N LEU A 16 -11.02 31.56 -7.66
CA LEU A 16 -11.69 32.74 -8.24
C LEU A 16 -10.69 33.55 -9.10
N GLU A 17 -9.50 33.79 -8.59
CA GLU A 17 -8.44 34.48 -9.32
C GLU A 17 -8.06 33.72 -10.59
N ARG A 18 -7.76 32.41 -10.49
CA ARG A 18 -7.38 31.57 -11.64
C ARG A 18 -8.48 31.47 -12.70
N PHE A 19 -9.73 31.44 -12.29
CA PHE A 19 -10.84 31.42 -13.24
C PHE A 19 -10.90 32.74 -14.03
N VAL A 20 -10.84 33.90 -13.36
CA VAL A 20 -10.88 35.22 -14.01
C VAL A 20 -9.65 35.45 -14.89
N GLU A 21 -8.46 35.05 -14.43
CA GLU A 21 -7.23 35.13 -15.24
C GLU A 21 -7.42 34.38 -16.57
N ARG A 22 -7.94 33.12 -16.51
CA ARG A 22 -8.03 32.26 -17.69
C ARG A 22 -9.21 32.51 -18.60
N THR A 23 -10.29 33.06 -18.08
CA THR A 23 -11.50 33.33 -18.89
C THR A 23 -11.61 34.77 -19.36
N MET A 24 -11.08 35.70 -18.59
CA MET A 24 -11.23 37.17 -18.84
C MET A 24 -9.89 37.89 -19.14
N ASN A 25 -8.77 37.11 -19.09
CA ASN A 25 -7.40 37.65 -19.30
C ASN A 25 -7.05 38.85 -18.40
N LYS A 26 -7.62 38.90 -17.17
CA LYS A 26 -7.40 39.97 -16.20
C LYS A 26 -6.35 39.55 -15.18
N THR A 27 -5.43 40.48 -14.86
CA THR A 27 -4.34 40.25 -13.91
C THR A 27 -4.16 41.39 -12.93
N GLY A 28 -3.45 41.18 -11.83
CA GLY A 28 -3.08 42.20 -10.89
C GLY A 28 -4.25 43.01 -10.31
N ASN A 29 -4.20 44.32 -10.38
CA ASN A 29 -5.23 45.21 -9.82
C ASN A 29 -6.57 45.12 -10.58
N GLU A 30 -6.53 44.90 -11.89
CA GLU A 30 -7.72 44.79 -12.70
C GLU A 30 -8.52 43.51 -12.31
N LEU A 31 -7.83 42.42 -12.03
CA LEU A 31 -8.44 41.17 -11.53
C LEU A 31 -9.14 41.40 -10.18
N LYS A 32 -8.45 42.08 -9.24
CA LYS A 32 -9.02 42.36 -7.91
C LYS A 32 -10.28 43.21 -7.99
N GLN A 33 -10.23 44.27 -8.81
CA GLN A 33 -11.40 45.13 -9.04
C GLN A 33 -12.56 44.36 -9.67
N TYR A 34 -12.26 43.49 -10.66
CA TYR A 34 -13.27 42.67 -11.32
C TYR A 34 -13.95 41.72 -10.35
N LEU A 35 -13.15 41.01 -9.53
CA LEU A 35 -13.67 40.10 -8.51
C LEU A 35 -14.53 40.80 -7.47
N ALA A 36 -14.10 41.99 -7.00
CA ALA A 36 -14.87 42.77 -6.03
C ALA A 36 -16.27 43.16 -6.56
N GLN A 37 -16.39 43.40 -7.86
CA GLN A 37 -17.64 43.80 -8.49
C GLN A 37 -18.49 42.61 -8.94
N ASN A 38 -17.90 41.45 -9.22
CA ASN A 38 -18.53 40.32 -9.89
C ASN A 38 -18.41 39.00 -9.13
N ASP A 39 -18.13 39.01 -7.82
CA ASP A 39 -17.88 37.81 -7.00
C ASP A 39 -18.97 36.76 -7.18
N LYS A 40 -20.24 37.13 -7.05
CA LYS A 40 -21.37 36.21 -7.21
C LYS A 40 -21.41 35.61 -8.61
N PHE A 41 -21.26 36.41 -9.65
CA PHE A 41 -21.27 35.93 -11.03
C PHE A 41 -20.13 34.93 -11.32
N VAL A 42 -18.92 35.21 -10.81
CA VAL A 42 -17.77 34.31 -10.96
C VAL A 42 -18.03 32.98 -10.27
N LYS A 43 -18.55 32.98 -9.04
CA LYS A 43 -18.94 31.78 -8.31
C LYS A 43 -20.02 30.95 -9.03
N GLU A 44 -21.05 31.60 -9.55
CA GLU A 44 -22.08 30.95 -10.35
C GLU A 44 -21.53 30.27 -11.60
N LYS A 45 -20.62 30.93 -12.32
CA LYS A 45 -19.95 30.35 -13.49
C LYS A 45 -19.05 29.17 -13.13
N LEU A 46 -18.30 29.24 -12.06
CA LEU A 46 -17.48 28.14 -11.55
C LEU A 46 -18.37 26.94 -11.12
N LEU A 47 -19.49 27.23 -10.47
CA LEU A 47 -20.42 26.19 -10.07
C LEU A 47 -21.04 25.47 -11.29
N LEU A 48 -21.40 26.21 -12.33
CA LEU A 48 -21.88 25.62 -13.59
C LEU A 48 -20.82 24.70 -14.23
N LEU A 49 -19.55 25.14 -14.23
CA LEU A 49 -18.46 24.29 -14.71
C LEU A 49 -18.31 23.03 -13.86
N TYR A 50 -18.39 23.14 -12.55
CA TYR A 50 -18.27 21.99 -11.63
C TYR A 50 -19.44 21.01 -11.80
N ASN A 51 -20.66 21.52 -11.89
CA ASN A 51 -21.85 20.68 -12.12
C ASN A 51 -21.85 19.98 -13.49
N SER A 52 -21.16 20.54 -14.48
CA SER A 52 -21.02 19.95 -15.82
C SER A 52 -19.83 18.99 -15.96
N ALA A 53 -19.01 18.84 -14.91
CA ALA A 53 -17.80 18.03 -14.94
C ALA A 53 -18.01 16.64 -14.35
N ASP A 54 -17.35 15.66 -14.95
CA ASP A 54 -17.29 14.29 -14.45
C ASP A 54 -16.04 14.10 -13.58
N LEU A 55 -16.15 13.22 -12.58
CA LEU A 55 -14.98 12.83 -11.78
C LEU A 55 -13.97 12.11 -12.68
N LEU A 56 -12.78 12.68 -12.79
CA LEU A 56 -11.67 12.10 -13.54
C LEU A 56 -10.85 11.16 -12.66
N TRP A 57 -10.49 11.61 -11.45
CA TRP A 57 -9.64 10.86 -10.54
C TRP A 57 -9.71 11.43 -9.12
N SER A 58 -9.40 10.57 -8.14
CA SER A 58 -9.33 10.95 -6.72
C SER A 58 -8.04 10.40 -6.10
N GLY A 59 -7.32 11.23 -5.37
CA GLY A 59 -6.09 10.76 -4.70
C GLY A 59 -5.17 11.89 -4.27
N LYS A 60 -3.92 11.51 -3.96
CA LYS A 60 -2.85 12.45 -3.60
C LYS A 60 -1.86 12.51 -4.75
N ILE A 61 -1.54 13.72 -5.20
CA ILE A 61 -0.44 13.96 -6.14
C ILE A 61 0.77 14.45 -5.34
N LYS A 62 1.86 13.70 -5.34
CA LYS A 62 3.08 13.98 -4.56
C LYS A 62 2.74 14.17 -3.07
N ASP A 63 3.25 15.24 -2.47
CA ASP A 63 3.05 15.57 -1.04
C ASP A 63 1.80 16.41 -0.75
N HIS A 64 0.91 16.54 -1.75
CA HIS A 64 -0.32 17.29 -1.58
C HIS A 64 -1.40 16.49 -0.84
N ASN A 65 -2.39 17.22 -0.30
CA ASN A 65 -3.56 16.59 0.34
C ASN A 65 -4.38 15.78 -0.68
N PHE A 66 -5.19 14.86 -0.17
CA PHE A 66 -6.14 14.13 -1.00
C PHE A 66 -7.14 15.10 -1.63
N THR A 67 -7.31 15.00 -2.95
CA THR A 67 -8.18 15.87 -3.75
C THR A 67 -8.93 15.07 -4.82
N HIS A 68 -10.04 15.62 -5.27
CA HIS A 68 -10.79 15.13 -6.41
C HIS A 68 -10.53 16.02 -7.62
N PHE A 69 -10.33 15.42 -8.76
CA PHE A 69 -10.13 16.09 -10.04
C PHE A 69 -11.36 15.81 -10.91
N TYR A 70 -12.06 16.86 -11.26
CA TYR A 70 -13.21 16.81 -12.17
C TYR A 70 -12.83 17.42 -13.50
N ILE A 71 -13.34 16.87 -14.60
CA ILE A 71 -13.11 17.40 -15.95
C ILE A 71 -14.42 17.50 -16.73
N ASN A 72 -14.65 18.64 -17.36
CA ASN A 72 -15.78 18.78 -18.26
C ASN A 72 -15.39 18.50 -19.73
N LYS A 73 -16.37 18.46 -20.62
CA LYS A 73 -16.19 18.22 -22.05
C LYS A 73 -15.36 19.29 -22.78
N ASP A 74 -15.26 20.49 -22.20
CA ASP A 74 -14.50 21.61 -22.78
C ASP A 74 -13.06 21.67 -22.25
N GLY A 75 -12.61 20.64 -21.49
CA GLY A 75 -11.27 20.52 -20.96
C GLY A 75 -11.00 21.35 -19.71
N TRP A 76 -12.01 21.86 -19.03
CA TRP A 76 -11.83 22.49 -17.73
C TRP A 76 -11.67 21.42 -16.65
N ILE A 77 -10.54 21.50 -15.93
CA ILE A 77 -10.22 20.64 -14.79
C ILE A 77 -10.42 21.42 -13.52
N ILE A 78 -11.25 20.92 -12.63
CA ILE A 78 -11.57 21.54 -11.34
C ILE A 78 -11.04 20.63 -10.25
N VAL A 79 -10.24 21.18 -9.35
CA VAL A 79 -9.68 20.47 -8.20
C VAL A 79 -10.50 20.83 -6.96
N VAL A 80 -10.96 19.80 -6.27
CA VAL A 80 -11.85 19.94 -5.11
C VAL A 80 -11.23 19.17 -3.94
N ASP A 81 -11.53 19.58 -2.72
CA ASP A 81 -11.05 18.91 -1.51
C ASP A 81 -11.61 17.48 -1.36
N LYS A 82 -11.14 16.78 -0.33
CA LYS A 82 -11.53 15.40 -0.02
C LYS A 82 -13.03 15.25 0.22
N GLU A 83 -13.67 16.25 0.80
CA GLU A 83 -15.11 16.27 1.11
C GLU A 83 -15.98 16.59 -0.12
N GLY A 84 -15.38 17.01 -1.24
CA GLY A 84 -16.10 17.40 -2.44
C GLY A 84 -16.82 18.76 -2.36
N LYS A 85 -16.49 19.57 -1.34
CA LYS A 85 -17.23 20.79 -1.03
C LYS A 85 -16.42 22.08 -1.19
N LYS A 86 -15.10 21.99 -1.23
CA LYS A 86 -14.24 23.18 -1.38
C LYS A 86 -13.53 23.15 -2.72
N LEU A 87 -13.89 24.04 -3.61
CA LEU A 87 -13.23 24.22 -4.90
C LEU A 87 -11.90 24.95 -4.69
N ILE A 88 -10.78 24.29 -5.03
CA ILE A 88 -9.43 24.74 -4.70
C ILE A 88 -8.81 25.52 -5.84
N THR A 89 -8.82 24.94 -7.03
CA THR A 89 -8.24 25.56 -8.24
C THR A 89 -8.91 25.03 -9.49
N VAL A 90 -8.71 25.71 -10.60
CA VAL A 90 -9.23 25.37 -11.92
C VAL A 90 -8.13 25.50 -12.97
N TYR A 91 -8.09 24.55 -13.90
CA TYR A 91 -7.18 24.55 -15.06
C TYR A 91 -7.98 24.42 -16.34
N LYS A 92 -7.39 24.82 -17.44
CA LYS A 92 -7.89 24.46 -18.76
C LYS A 92 -6.83 23.58 -19.42
N ALA A 93 -7.22 22.39 -19.83
CA ALA A 93 -6.39 21.53 -20.66
C ALA A 93 -6.41 22.11 -22.08
N ASP A 94 -5.42 22.91 -22.41
CA ASP A 94 -5.22 23.52 -23.71
C ASP A 94 -3.81 23.18 -24.19
N LEU A 95 -3.73 22.53 -25.35
CA LEU A 95 -2.48 22.15 -25.97
C LEU A 95 -2.02 23.17 -27.05
N GLU A 96 -2.65 24.34 -27.07
CA GLU A 96 -2.41 25.36 -28.12
C GLU A 96 -2.71 24.82 -29.53
N LEU A 97 -3.57 23.79 -29.62
CA LEU A 97 -4.08 23.20 -30.86
C LEU A 97 -5.50 23.72 -31.13
N ASP A 98 -6.03 23.34 -32.28
CA ASP A 98 -7.43 23.66 -32.56
C ASP A 98 -8.40 22.97 -31.55
N SER A 99 -9.62 23.48 -31.51
CA SER A 99 -10.64 23.05 -30.53
C SER A 99 -11.01 21.57 -30.66
N GLU A 100 -10.95 21.00 -31.86
CA GLU A 100 -11.31 19.60 -32.11
C GLU A 100 -10.21 18.68 -31.57
N PHE A 101 -8.94 18.96 -31.86
CA PHE A 101 -7.82 18.20 -31.32
C PHE A 101 -7.73 18.30 -29.80
N ASN A 102 -7.96 19.46 -29.20
CA ASN A 102 -8.02 19.60 -27.76
C ASN A 102 -9.12 18.73 -27.13
N LYS A 103 -10.30 18.65 -27.72
CA LYS A 103 -11.40 17.78 -27.26
C LYS A 103 -11.05 16.30 -27.39
N MET A 104 -10.50 15.89 -28.54
CA MET A 104 -10.05 14.52 -28.76
C MET A 104 -8.99 14.10 -27.74
N TYR A 105 -8.02 14.98 -27.44
CA TYR A 105 -6.99 14.73 -26.43
C TYR A 105 -7.59 14.56 -25.05
N VAL A 106 -8.47 15.47 -24.62
CA VAL A 106 -9.16 15.39 -23.33
C VAL A 106 -9.90 14.07 -23.19
N GLU A 107 -10.64 13.66 -24.21
CA GLU A 107 -11.38 12.40 -24.20
C GLU A 107 -10.45 11.18 -24.15
N ARG A 108 -9.34 11.21 -24.87
CA ARG A 108 -8.31 10.16 -24.82
C ARG A 108 -7.71 10.02 -23.43
N ILE A 109 -7.41 11.14 -22.75
CA ILE A 109 -6.87 11.12 -21.38
C ILE A 109 -7.92 10.58 -20.41
N LYS A 110 -9.19 11.00 -20.51
CA LYS A 110 -10.29 10.47 -19.69
C LYS A 110 -10.37 8.95 -19.79
N ASN A 111 -10.39 8.42 -21.01
CA ASN A 111 -10.44 6.99 -21.27
C ASN A 111 -9.20 6.25 -20.72
N LYS A 112 -7.99 6.85 -20.87
CA LYS A 112 -6.77 6.25 -20.34
C LYS A 112 -6.74 6.23 -18.82
N VAL A 113 -7.18 7.28 -18.15
CA VAL A 113 -7.29 7.32 -16.69
C VAL A 113 -8.29 6.27 -16.20
N LYS A 114 -9.43 6.14 -16.86
CA LYS A 114 -10.41 5.09 -16.54
C LYS A 114 -9.81 3.69 -16.67
N GLU A 115 -9.16 3.39 -17.80
CA GLU A 115 -8.50 2.10 -18.03
C GLU A 115 -7.48 1.76 -16.94
N ILE A 116 -6.69 2.75 -16.52
CA ILE A 116 -5.70 2.56 -15.46
C ILE A 116 -6.36 2.34 -14.09
N ASN A 117 -7.42 3.09 -13.78
CA ASN A 117 -8.18 2.90 -12.54
C ASN A 117 -8.80 1.50 -12.46
N ASP A 118 -9.38 1.01 -13.55
CA ASP A 118 -9.94 -0.34 -13.62
C ASP A 118 -8.86 -1.41 -13.38
N LYS A 119 -7.68 -1.25 -13.97
CA LYS A 119 -6.52 -2.13 -13.72
C LYS A 119 -6.01 -2.07 -12.29
N LEU A 120 -5.97 -0.88 -11.69
CA LEU A 120 -5.56 -0.72 -10.30
C LEU A 120 -6.54 -1.44 -9.36
N PHE A 121 -7.84 -1.31 -9.60
CA PHE A 121 -8.84 -1.98 -8.79
C PHE A 121 -8.66 -3.52 -8.83
N ILE A 122 -8.49 -4.09 -10.03
CA ILE A 122 -8.24 -5.53 -10.18
C ILE A 122 -6.95 -5.95 -9.44
N ALA A 123 -5.86 -5.18 -9.63
CA ALA A 123 -4.58 -5.48 -8.98
C ALA A 123 -4.65 -5.38 -7.43
N GLU A 124 -5.45 -4.47 -6.89
CA GLU A 124 -5.70 -4.36 -5.45
C GLU A 124 -6.43 -5.58 -4.90
N GLU A 125 -7.46 -6.08 -5.61
CA GLU A 125 -8.18 -7.30 -5.24
C GLU A 125 -7.27 -8.55 -5.29
N GLU A 126 -6.51 -8.71 -6.37
CA GLU A 126 -5.53 -9.81 -6.51
C GLU A 126 -4.47 -9.77 -5.40
N MET A 127 -3.92 -8.58 -5.10
CA MET A 127 -2.95 -8.40 -4.03
C MET A 127 -3.54 -8.74 -2.66
N ALA A 128 -4.78 -8.36 -2.38
CA ALA A 128 -5.45 -8.67 -1.13
C ALA A 128 -5.64 -10.18 -0.96
N SER A 129 -6.11 -10.88 -2.00
CA SER A 129 -6.26 -12.33 -2.03
C SER A 129 -4.93 -13.05 -1.81
N GLN A 130 -3.89 -12.66 -2.56
CA GLN A 130 -2.54 -13.24 -2.43
C GLN A 130 -1.96 -13.04 -1.03
N LYS A 131 -2.19 -11.89 -0.42
CA LYS A 131 -1.72 -11.60 0.94
C LYS A 131 -2.40 -12.49 1.97
N GLU A 132 -3.69 -12.78 1.81
CA GLU A 132 -4.42 -13.70 2.70
C GLU A 132 -3.92 -15.14 2.55
N GLU A 133 -3.73 -15.64 1.32
CA GLU A 133 -3.18 -16.97 1.06
C GLU A 133 -1.76 -17.12 1.62
N ASN A 134 -0.90 -16.13 1.39
CA ASN A 134 0.45 -16.13 1.92
C ASN A 134 0.47 -16.13 3.47
N ALA A 135 -0.44 -15.39 4.12
CA ALA A 135 -0.54 -15.38 5.57
C ALA A 135 -0.88 -16.79 6.12
N LYS A 136 -1.84 -17.49 5.52
CA LYS A 136 -2.21 -18.85 5.89
C LYS A 136 -1.04 -19.86 5.70
N LEU A 137 -0.32 -19.71 4.60
CA LEU A 137 0.85 -20.54 4.33
C LEU A 137 1.99 -20.28 5.31
N ILE A 138 2.27 -19.03 5.63
CA ILE A 138 3.28 -18.64 6.61
C ILE A 138 2.94 -19.26 7.99
N GLU A 139 1.70 -19.15 8.44
CA GLU A 139 1.25 -19.73 9.71
C GLU A 139 1.45 -21.25 9.73
N SER A 140 1.04 -21.95 8.67
CA SER A 140 1.24 -23.39 8.53
C SER A 140 2.72 -23.79 8.59
N LEU A 141 3.58 -23.05 7.90
CA LEU A 141 5.04 -23.31 7.91
C LEU A 141 5.67 -23.01 9.27
N GLN A 142 5.21 -21.99 9.97
CA GLN A 142 5.66 -21.67 11.32
C GLN A 142 5.30 -22.80 12.30
N GLN A 143 4.06 -23.30 12.24
CA GLN A 143 3.65 -24.45 13.06
C GLN A 143 4.50 -25.68 12.78
N LYS A 144 4.70 -26.03 11.52
CA LYS A 144 5.56 -27.15 11.13
C LYS A 144 6.99 -27.03 11.63
N ASN A 145 7.54 -25.81 11.65
CA ASN A 145 8.87 -25.57 12.19
C ASN A 145 8.92 -25.80 13.71
N ILE A 146 7.84 -25.46 14.44
CA ILE A 146 7.73 -25.76 15.89
C ILE A 146 7.72 -27.28 16.10
N ASP A 147 6.86 -28.01 15.39
CA ASP A 147 6.73 -29.47 15.50
C ASP A 147 8.05 -30.18 15.20
N LEU A 148 8.76 -29.77 14.15
CA LEU A 148 10.08 -30.29 13.79
C LEU A 148 11.13 -30.00 14.87
N LYS A 149 11.07 -28.85 15.50
CA LYS A 149 11.99 -28.50 16.59
C LYS A 149 11.78 -29.42 17.79
N GLU A 150 10.53 -29.67 18.18
CA GLU A 150 10.19 -30.59 19.26
C GLU A 150 10.68 -32.02 18.95
N GLU A 151 10.53 -32.49 17.71
CA GLU A 151 11.04 -33.79 17.28
C GLU A 151 12.57 -33.85 17.35
N ILE A 152 13.28 -32.79 16.94
CA ILE A 152 14.74 -32.72 17.05
C ILE A 152 15.17 -32.77 18.52
N ASP A 153 14.52 -32.04 19.41
CA ASP A 153 14.83 -32.01 20.84
C ASP A 153 14.60 -33.41 21.48
N TYR A 154 13.50 -34.06 21.15
CA TYR A 154 13.23 -35.44 21.56
C TYR A 154 14.33 -36.42 21.10
N ASN A 155 14.71 -36.38 19.83
CA ASN A 155 15.75 -37.22 19.27
C ASN A 155 17.12 -36.96 19.92
N ASN A 156 17.48 -35.71 20.19
CA ASN A 156 18.71 -35.33 20.88
C ASN A 156 18.74 -35.87 22.33
N ALA A 157 17.61 -35.82 23.05
CA ALA A 157 17.49 -36.38 24.38
C ALA A 157 17.69 -37.94 24.35
N LYS A 158 17.08 -38.60 23.37
CA LYS A 158 17.23 -40.04 23.17
C LYS A 158 18.67 -40.45 22.84
N ILE A 159 19.34 -39.72 21.95
CA ILE A 159 20.77 -39.92 21.61
C ILE A 159 21.63 -39.77 22.87
N THR A 160 21.37 -38.76 23.68
CA THR A 160 22.10 -38.53 24.93
C THR A 160 21.94 -39.70 25.92
N SER A 161 20.71 -40.18 26.08
CA SER A 161 20.41 -41.32 26.94
C SER A 161 21.10 -42.63 26.47
N LEU A 162 21.10 -42.87 25.15
CA LEU A 162 21.80 -44.02 24.58
C LEU A 162 23.34 -43.95 24.82
N LYS A 163 23.94 -42.79 24.61
CA LYS A 163 25.38 -42.57 24.89
C LYS A 163 25.69 -42.81 26.35
N GLN A 164 24.87 -42.34 27.29
CA GLN A 164 25.04 -42.58 28.72
C GLN A 164 24.94 -44.09 29.06
N ALA A 165 24.01 -44.83 28.43
CA ALA A 165 23.91 -46.29 28.61
C ALA A 165 25.17 -47.01 28.10
N ASP A 166 25.67 -46.63 26.93
CA ASP A 166 26.92 -47.16 26.37
C ASP A 166 28.12 -46.87 27.31
N ASP A 167 28.23 -45.67 27.84
CA ASP A 167 29.27 -45.30 28.78
C ASP A 167 29.22 -46.12 30.10
N LEU A 168 28.00 -46.39 30.59
CA LEU A 168 27.80 -47.27 31.76
C LEU A 168 28.22 -48.69 31.48
N ALA A 169 27.79 -49.24 30.35
CA ALA A 169 28.17 -50.61 29.94
C ALA A 169 29.70 -50.77 29.78
N MET A 170 30.36 -49.78 29.20
CA MET A 170 31.83 -49.76 29.10
C MET A 170 32.51 -49.71 30.46
N LYS A 171 31.99 -48.97 31.42
CA LYS A 171 32.51 -48.92 32.80
C LYS A 171 32.34 -50.30 33.47
N GLU A 172 31.17 -50.88 33.40
CA GLU A 172 30.93 -52.22 33.94
C GLU A 172 31.87 -53.26 33.33
N TYR A 173 31.98 -53.27 31.98
CA TYR A 173 32.94 -54.15 31.30
C TYR A 173 34.37 -53.94 31.80
N SER A 174 34.87 -52.70 31.91
CA SER A 174 36.20 -52.39 32.40
C SER A 174 36.42 -52.82 33.88
N MET A 175 35.39 -52.75 34.72
CA MET A 175 35.44 -53.23 36.09
C MET A 175 35.55 -54.76 36.13
N LEU A 176 34.75 -55.47 35.37
CA LEU A 176 34.81 -56.96 35.28
C LEU A 176 36.16 -57.44 34.73
N GLU A 177 36.71 -56.75 33.73
CA GLU A 177 38.01 -57.08 33.17
C GLU A 177 39.12 -56.93 34.23
N LYS A 178 39.09 -55.84 35.00
CA LYS A 178 40.04 -55.63 36.11
C LYS A 178 39.89 -56.68 37.21
N GLU A 179 38.65 -57.06 37.55
CA GLU A 179 38.42 -58.10 38.53
C GLU A 179 38.94 -59.47 38.02
N LEU A 180 38.69 -59.77 36.78
CA LEU A 180 39.20 -60.98 36.14
C LEU A 180 40.72 -61.03 36.17
N HIS A 181 41.38 -59.97 35.75
CA HIS A 181 42.86 -59.85 35.81
C HIS A 181 43.37 -60.08 37.22
N HIS A 182 42.79 -59.42 38.21
CA HIS A 182 43.20 -59.57 39.61
C HIS A 182 43.04 -60.99 40.13
N LYS A 183 41.94 -61.71 39.75
CA LYS A 183 41.72 -63.11 40.09
C LYS A 183 42.77 -63.99 39.44
N ILE A 184 43.08 -63.79 38.17
CA ILE A 184 44.10 -64.52 37.43
C ILE A 184 45.50 -64.32 38.09
N GLU A 185 45.88 -63.09 38.40
CA GLU A 185 47.14 -62.78 39.05
C GLU A 185 47.26 -63.53 40.39
N LYS A 186 46.22 -63.48 41.21
CA LYS A 186 46.23 -64.25 42.49
C LYS A 186 46.34 -65.75 42.26
N PHE A 187 45.71 -66.28 41.26
CA PHE A 187 45.81 -67.66 40.94
C PHE A 187 47.19 -68.11 40.47
N VAL A 188 47.82 -67.35 39.59
CA VAL A 188 49.13 -67.56 39.03
C VAL A 188 50.22 -67.41 40.10
N ASN A 189 50.02 -66.47 41.03
CA ASN A 189 50.97 -66.23 42.10
C ASN A 189 50.76 -67.10 43.35
N ALA A 190 49.74 -67.89 43.39
CA ALA A 190 49.52 -68.87 44.43
C ALA A 190 50.56 -70.01 44.23
N LYS A 191 51.66 -69.91 44.98
CA LYS A 191 52.60 -71.01 45.04
C LYS A 191 51.92 -72.24 45.62
N VAL A 192 51.71 -73.25 44.71
CA VAL A 192 51.35 -74.55 45.16
C VAL A 192 52.57 -75.20 45.75
N PHE A 193 52.53 -75.32 47.07
CA PHE A 193 53.56 -76.11 47.80
C PHE A 193 53.18 -77.58 47.84
#